data_eb6fac82d96e9f834a5b50cf11b306bf
#
_entry.id   eb6fac82d96e9f834a5b50cf11b306bf
#
_cell.length_a   1.000
_cell.length_b   1.000
_cell.length_c   1.000
_cell.angle_alpha   90.00
_cell.angle_beta   90.00
_cell.angle_gamma   90.00
#
_symmetry.space_group_name_H-M   'P 1'
#
loop_
_entity.id
_entity.type
_entity.pdbx_description
1 polymer ?
#
loop_
_entity_poly.entity_id
_entity_poly.type
_entity_poly.pdbx_seq_one_letter_code
_entity_poly.pdbx_strand_id
1 'polypeptide(L)'
;MVKNNPDGKILVLTDFDGTITLGDTLSRYLFFAVPFHRLIAGLITASFQLGIMRITGRYSTEEAKEAVLAAFLKGETEKSLRQRGEEFCRTKLPGILRPAVCDKLKTLKEKGATVIIVTASPDIWVLPFAQTEGYALISTRLQFHEGRFTGRLATPNCKGQEKANRIEASILLEEFDYIIGIGNSSGDREMLALANEAILV
;
A
#
# COMPACT_ATOMS: atom_id res chain seq x y z
N MET A 1 16.25 28.28 4.42
CA MET A 1 15.42 28.95 5.46
C MET A 1 13.99 28.56 5.18
N VAL A 2 13.42 27.65 5.96
CA VAL A 2 12.01 27.24 5.87
C VAL A 2 11.18 28.46 6.30
N LYS A 3 10.37 29.00 5.38
CA LYS A 3 9.33 29.95 5.76
C LYS A 3 8.35 29.18 6.64
N ASN A 4 8.46 29.33 7.97
CA ASN A 4 7.40 28.96 8.89
C ASN A 4 6.19 29.84 8.57
N ASN A 5 5.37 29.41 7.63
CA ASN A 5 4.03 29.96 7.43
C ASN A 5 3.10 29.12 8.32
N PRO A 6 2.62 29.61 9.47
CA PRO A 6 1.77 28.84 10.37
C PRO A 6 0.43 28.46 9.74
N ASP A 7 0.05 29.12 8.64
CA ASP A 7 -1.19 28.87 7.88
C ASP A 7 -0.92 28.13 6.54
N GLY A 8 0.30 27.64 6.31
CA GLY A 8 0.70 26.98 5.08
C GLY A 8 0.03 25.60 4.93
N LYS A 9 -0.42 25.27 3.71
CA LYS A 9 -0.96 23.94 3.39
C LYS A 9 0.15 22.89 3.43
N ILE A 10 0.02 21.91 4.29
CA ILE A 10 0.97 20.80 4.44
C ILE A 10 0.42 19.53 3.79
N LEU A 11 1.21 18.89 2.95
CA LEU A 11 0.97 17.55 2.42
C LEU A 11 1.88 16.54 3.12
N VAL A 12 1.32 15.41 3.52
CA VAL A 12 2.07 14.26 4.04
C VAL A 12 1.86 13.09 3.09
N LEU A 13 2.94 12.62 2.46
CA LEU A 13 2.99 11.43 1.64
C LEU A 13 3.62 10.31 2.47
N THR A 14 2.90 9.23 2.73
CA THR A 14 3.43 8.14 3.56
C THR A 14 3.26 6.79 2.89
N ASP A 15 4.29 5.95 2.96
CA ASP A 15 4.15 4.54 2.66
C ASP A 15 3.38 3.81 3.77
N PHE A 16 2.96 2.58 3.51
CA PHE A 16 2.14 1.78 4.44
C PHE A 16 2.94 0.63 5.06
N ASP A 17 3.42 -0.30 4.22
CA ASP A 17 4.08 -1.54 4.67
C ASP A 17 5.50 -1.28 5.19
N GLY A 18 5.75 -1.60 6.46
CA GLY A 18 7.03 -1.29 7.12
C GLY A 18 7.16 0.16 7.56
N THR A 19 6.23 1.05 7.15
CA THR A 19 6.17 2.47 7.52
C THR A 19 5.08 2.71 8.56
N ILE A 20 3.81 2.74 8.20
CA ILE A 20 2.67 2.79 9.13
C ILE A 20 2.57 1.47 9.90
N THR A 21 2.86 0.36 9.24
CA THR A 21 2.90 -0.97 9.86
C THR A 21 4.33 -1.41 10.17
N LEU A 22 4.48 -2.39 11.08
CA LEU A 22 5.78 -2.97 11.47
C LEU A 22 6.36 -3.93 10.41
N GLY A 23 5.68 -4.14 9.28
CA GLY A 23 6.13 -5.04 8.22
C GLY A 23 5.08 -5.22 7.13
N ASP A 24 5.33 -6.17 6.23
CA ASP A 24 4.49 -6.48 5.08
C ASP A 24 3.08 -6.95 5.50
N THR A 25 2.06 -6.32 4.94
CA THR A 25 0.66 -6.68 5.20
C THR A 25 0.10 -7.69 4.21
N LEU A 26 0.71 -7.88 3.03
CA LEU A 26 0.25 -8.85 2.04
C LEU A 26 0.27 -10.27 2.61
N SER A 27 1.40 -10.70 3.14
CA SER A 27 1.53 -12.02 3.74
C SER A 27 0.55 -12.21 4.92
N ARG A 28 0.46 -11.21 5.80
CA ARG A 28 -0.45 -11.24 6.96
C ARG A 28 -1.91 -11.30 6.54
N TYR A 29 -2.30 -10.54 5.50
CA TYR A 29 -3.65 -10.60 4.94
C TYR A 29 -3.95 -11.97 4.34
N LEU A 30 -3.03 -12.55 3.56
CA LEU A 30 -3.20 -13.89 2.98
C LEU A 30 -3.39 -14.96 4.06
N PHE A 31 -2.55 -14.96 5.11
CA PHE A 31 -2.71 -15.88 6.24
C PHE A 31 -4.02 -15.69 7.00
N PHE A 32 -4.55 -14.49 7.06
CA PHE A 32 -5.84 -14.20 7.68
C PHE A 32 -7.01 -14.60 6.77
N ALA A 33 -6.95 -14.23 5.50
CA ALA A 33 -8.09 -14.28 4.58
C ALA A 33 -8.28 -15.65 3.90
N VAL A 34 -7.22 -16.48 3.82
CA VAL A 34 -7.24 -17.74 3.05
C VAL A 34 -7.32 -18.93 4.00
N PRO A 35 -8.27 -19.86 3.80
CA PRO A 35 -8.34 -21.11 4.57
C PRO A 35 -7.06 -21.93 4.49
N PHE A 36 -6.69 -22.63 5.57
CA PHE A 36 -5.40 -23.32 5.71
C PHE A 36 -5.07 -24.29 4.56
N HIS A 37 -6.04 -25.08 4.11
CA HIS A 37 -5.84 -26.02 3.00
C HIS A 37 -5.52 -25.30 1.67
N ARG A 38 -6.12 -24.13 1.43
CA ARG A 38 -5.83 -23.29 0.26
C ARG A 38 -4.51 -22.54 0.41
N LEU A 39 -4.08 -22.22 1.63
CA LEU A 39 -2.76 -21.65 1.89
C LEU A 39 -1.65 -22.60 1.42
N ILE A 40 -1.74 -23.90 1.76
CA ILE A 40 -0.76 -24.90 1.35
C ILE A 40 -0.71 -25.00 -0.18
N ALA A 41 -1.87 -25.15 -0.84
CA ALA A 41 -1.95 -25.21 -2.30
C ALA A 41 -1.39 -23.92 -2.96
N GLY A 42 -1.74 -22.76 -2.41
CA GLY A 42 -1.25 -21.46 -2.87
C GLY A 42 0.26 -21.30 -2.73
N LEU A 43 0.83 -21.75 -1.60
CA LEU A 43 2.29 -21.74 -1.39
C LEU A 43 3.03 -22.59 -2.43
N ILE A 44 2.54 -23.80 -2.70
CA ILE A 44 3.14 -24.70 -3.72
C ILE A 44 3.05 -24.02 -5.10
N THR A 45 1.87 -23.50 -5.46
CA THR A 45 1.64 -22.87 -6.77
C THR A 45 2.50 -21.62 -6.94
N ALA A 46 2.52 -20.73 -5.94
CA ALA A 46 3.33 -19.51 -5.99
C ALA A 46 4.83 -19.83 -6.08
N SER A 47 5.32 -20.77 -5.26
CA SER A 47 6.73 -21.17 -5.28
C SER A 47 7.15 -21.74 -6.65
N PHE A 48 6.30 -22.58 -7.26
CA PHE A 48 6.55 -23.13 -8.59
C PHE A 48 6.59 -22.04 -9.68
N GLN A 49 5.61 -21.12 -9.66
CA GLN A 49 5.55 -20.01 -10.62
C GLN A 49 6.74 -19.07 -10.49
N LEU A 50 7.09 -18.67 -9.26
CA LEU A 50 8.25 -17.82 -9.00
C LEU A 50 9.56 -18.49 -9.38
N GLY A 51 9.67 -19.81 -9.19
CA GLY A 51 10.81 -20.60 -9.63
C GLY A 51 10.98 -20.58 -11.14
N ILE A 52 9.90 -20.81 -11.89
CA ILE A 52 9.91 -20.72 -13.37
C ILE A 52 10.30 -19.32 -13.83
N MET A 53 9.69 -18.26 -13.26
CA MET A 53 10.00 -16.88 -13.62
C MET A 53 11.49 -16.57 -13.42
N ARG A 54 12.07 -17.06 -12.34
CA ARG A 54 13.49 -16.85 -12.03
C ARG A 54 14.41 -17.58 -13.02
N ILE A 55 14.07 -18.82 -13.41
CA ILE A 55 14.85 -19.63 -14.37
C ILE A 55 14.75 -19.05 -15.78
N THR A 56 13.57 -18.54 -16.17
CA THR A 56 13.33 -17.99 -17.51
C THR A 56 13.76 -16.54 -17.68
N GLY A 57 14.30 -15.90 -16.64
CA GLY A 57 14.70 -14.49 -16.64
C GLY A 57 13.53 -13.49 -16.74
N ARG A 58 12.29 -13.96 -16.61
CA ARG A 58 11.06 -13.14 -16.66
C ARG A 58 10.60 -12.71 -15.26
N TYR A 59 11.53 -12.36 -14.40
CA TYR A 59 11.21 -11.96 -13.03
C TYR A 59 11.07 -10.43 -12.95
N SER A 60 9.84 -9.94 -12.86
CA SER A 60 9.54 -8.58 -12.41
C SER A 60 8.83 -8.62 -11.05
N THR A 61 8.97 -7.54 -10.26
CA THR A 61 8.29 -7.42 -8.96
C THR A 61 6.76 -7.40 -9.10
N GLU A 62 6.25 -6.90 -10.23
CA GLU A 62 4.82 -6.85 -10.54
C GLU A 62 4.30 -8.24 -10.88
N GLU A 63 4.93 -8.95 -11.82
CA GLU A 63 4.55 -10.31 -12.19
C GLU A 63 4.65 -11.29 -11.02
N ALA A 64 5.69 -11.15 -10.17
CA ALA A 64 5.82 -11.94 -8.96
C ALA A 64 4.67 -11.69 -7.99
N LYS A 65 4.25 -10.44 -7.83
CA LYS A 65 3.09 -10.07 -7.01
C LYS A 65 1.79 -10.62 -7.58
N GLU A 66 1.57 -10.51 -8.89
CA GLU A 66 0.41 -11.10 -9.55
C GLU A 66 0.37 -12.61 -9.36
N ALA A 67 1.50 -13.30 -9.54
CA ALA A 67 1.59 -14.75 -9.34
C ALA A 67 1.21 -15.16 -7.91
N VAL A 68 1.71 -14.44 -6.90
CA VAL A 68 1.35 -14.67 -5.50
C VAL A 68 -0.14 -14.41 -5.28
N LEU A 69 -0.65 -13.24 -5.66
CA LEU A 69 -2.07 -12.90 -5.49
C LEU A 69 -2.98 -13.89 -6.20
N ALA A 70 -2.63 -14.30 -7.42
CA ALA A 70 -3.39 -15.27 -8.20
C ALA A 70 -3.41 -16.65 -7.53
N ALA A 71 -2.29 -17.12 -7.00
CA ALA A 71 -2.19 -18.44 -6.35
C ALA A 71 -3.13 -18.57 -5.15
N PHE A 72 -3.39 -17.47 -4.44
CA PHE A 72 -4.20 -17.48 -3.22
C PHE A 72 -5.63 -16.98 -3.40
N LEU A 73 -5.85 -15.99 -4.28
CA LEU A 73 -7.09 -15.21 -4.32
C LEU A 73 -7.85 -15.28 -5.64
N LYS A 74 -7.27 -15.84 -6.72
CA LYS A 74 -7.93 -15.90 -8.04
C LYS A 74 -9.31 -16.56 -7.94
N GLY A 75 -10.31 -15.93 -8.57
CA GLY A 75 -11.70 -16.40 -8.58
C GLY A 75 -12.53 -16.00 -7.35
N GLU A 76 -11.91 -15.46 -6.29
CA GLU A 76 -12.65 -14.90 -5.15
C GLU A 76 -13.47 -13.69 -5.60
N THR A 77 -14.65 -13.50 -4.99
CA THR A 77 -15.48 -12.35 -5.31
C THR A 77 -14.92 -11.08 -4.68
N GLU A 78 -15.07 -9.95 -5.38
CA GLU A 78 -14.69 -8.63 -4.86
C GLU A 78 -15.33 -8.36 -3.51
N LYS A 79 -16.63 -8.63 -3.38
CA LYS A 79 -17.37 -8.48 -2.12
C LYS A 79 -16.73 -9.24 -0.98
N SER A 80 -16.37 -10.51 -1.19
CA SER A 80 -15.75 -11.35 -0.17
C SER A 80 -14.35 -10.86 0.22
N LEU A 81 -13.54 -10.41 -0.77
CA LEU A 81 -12.21 -9.88 -0.50
C LEU A 81 -12.28 -8.58 0.30
N ARG A 82 -13.18 -7.64 -0.08
CA ARG A 82 -13.37 -6.37 0.66
C ARG A 82 -13.85 -6.61 2.08
N GLN A 83 -14.83 -7.49 2.27
CA GLN A 83 -15.34 -7.83 3.59
C GLN A 83 -14.25 -8.40 4.51
N ARG A 84 -13.40 -9.30 3.97
CA ARG A 84 -12.22 -9.81 4.71
C ARG A 84 -11.16 -8.74 4.93
N GLY A 85 -11.01 -7.78 4.00
CA GLY A 85 -10.13 -6.63 4.16
C GLY A 85 -10.56 -5.72 5.32
N GLU A 86 -11.85 -5.41 5.41
CA GLU A 86 -12.43 -4.67 6.54
C GLU A 86 -12.22 -5.40 7.87
N GLU A 87 -12.47 -6.70 7.89
CA GLU A 87 -12.28 -7.52 9.09
C GLU A 87 -10.80 -7.60 9.51
N PHE A 88 -9.88 -7.77 8.55
CA PHE A 88 -8.43 -7.71 8.78
C PHE A 88 -8.01 -6.35 9.36
N CYS A 89 -8.49 -5.27 8.77
CA CYS A 89 -8.23 -3.92 9.23
C CYS A 89 -8.69 -3.74 10.69
N ARG A 90 -9.89 -4.22 11.02
CA ARG A 90 -10.46 -4.08 12.36
C ARG A 90 -9.79 -4.96 13.41
N THR A 91 -9.38 -6.20 13.05
CA THR A 91 -8.99 -7.22 14.03
C THR A 91 -7.50 -7.52 14.08
N LYS A 92 -6.77 -7.37 12.99
CA LYS A 92 -5.36 -7.75 12.88
C LYS A 92 -4.43 -6.56 12.72
N LEU A 93 -4.84 -5.58 11.92
CA LEU A 93 -4.01 -4.41 11.63
C LEU A 93 -3.59 -3.62 12.88
N PRO A 94 -4.45 -3.39 13.90
CA PRO A 94 -4.06 -2.66 15.10
C PRO A 94 -2.84 -3.23 15.83
N GLY A 95 -2.69 -4.57 15.84
CA GLY A 95 -1.57 -5.24 16.47
C GLY A 95 -0.22 -5.13 15.74
N ILE A 96 -0.23 -4.53 14.56
CA ILE A 96 0.98 -4.39 13.72
C ILE A 96 1.24 -2.94 13.27
N LEU A 97 0.47 -1.98 13.76
CA LEU A 97 0.74 -0.57 13.55
C LEU A 97 2.02 -0.13 14.28
N ARG A 98 2.71 0.85 13.70
CA ARG A 98 3.86 1.53 14.33
C ARG A 98 3.35 2.78 15.06
N PRO A 99 3.27 2.76 16.42
CA PRO A 99 2.63 3.85 17.17
C PRO A 99 3.24 5.21 16.88
N ALA A 100 4.56 5.31 16.85
CA ALA A 100 5.26 6.57 16.63
C ALA A 100 4.91 7.25 15.29
N VAL A 101 4.69 6.45 14.22
CA VAL A 101 4.26 6.99 12.91
C VAL A 101 2.79 7.36 12.95
N CYS A 102 1.94 6.50 13.52
CA CYS A 102 0.50 6.79 13.65
C CYS A 102 0.25 8.07 14.44
N ASP A 103 0.92 8.26 15.58
CA ASP A 103 0.79 9.45 16.42
C ASP A 103 1.28 10.71 15.69
N LYS A 104 2.39 10.60 14.94
CA LYS A 104 2.89 11.69 14.10
C LYS A 104 1.88 12.08 13.02
N LEU A 105 1.31 11.10 12.30
CA LEU A 105 0.31 11.37 11.26
C LEU A 105 -0.96 12.02 11.83
N LYS A 106 -1.45 11.55 12.99
CA LYS A 106 -2.58 12.15 13.69
C LYS A 106 -2.28 13.59 14.07
N THR A 107 -1.14 13.85 14.70
CA THR A 107 -0.72 15.20 15.09
C THR A 107 -0.63 16.14 13.89
N LEU A 108 -0.07 15.68 12.75
CA LEU A 108 0.02 16.50 11.55
C LEU A 108 -1.36 16.78 10.96
N LYS A 109 -2.25 15.79 10.93
CA LYS A 109 -3.63 15.95 10.48
C LYS A 109 -4.43 16.93 11.36
N GLU A 110 -4.31 16.83 12.68
CA GLU A 110 -4.94 17.76 13.63
C GLU A 110 -4.47 19.21 13.43
N LYS A 111 -3.25 19.40 12.90
CA LYS A 111 -2.71 20.69 12.49
C LYS A 111 -3.12 21.12 11.08
N GLY A 112 -4.07 20.42 10.46
CA GLY A 112 -4.60 20.76 9.14
C GLY A 112 -3.84 20.14 7.94
N ALA A 113 -2.87 19.26 8.17
CA ALA A 113 -2.17 18.62 7.06
C ALA A 113 -3.08 17.63 6.30
N THR A 114 -2.95 17.61 4.97
CA THR A 114 -3.52 16.57 4.10
C THR A 114 -2.62 15.35 4.15
N VAL A 115 -3.14 14.20 4.56
CA VAL A 115 -2.37 12.94 4.63
C VAL A 115 -2.82 12.00 3.53
N ILE A 116 -1.86 11.49 2.76
CA ILE A 116 -2.08 10.54 1.67
C ILE A 116 -1.17 9.33 1.85
N ILE A 117 -1.78 8.16 1.94
CA ILE A 117 -1.06 6.88 1.91
C ILE A 117 -0.77 6.53 0.46
N VAL A 118 0.51 6.25 0.14
CA VAL A 118 0.97 5.85 -1.20
C VAL A 118 1.66 4.50 -1.09
N THR A 119 0.98 3.43 -1.53
CA THR A 119 1.44 2.07 -1.23
C THR A 119 1.33 1.10 -2.38
N ALA A 120 2.27 0.17 -2.43
CA ALA A 120 2.18 -1.00 -3.29
C ALA A 120 1.08 -1.98 -2.84
N SER A 121 0.65 -1.96 -1.59
CA SER A 121 -0.41 -2.87 -1.11
C SER A 121 -1.74 -2.60 -1.80
N PRO A 122 -2.53 -3.65 -2.11
CA PRO A 122 -3.86 -3.50 -2.66
C PRO A 122 -4.82 -2.71 -1.76
N ASP A 123 -5.69 -1.93 -2.40
CA ASP A 123 -6.73 -1.14 -1.73
C ASP A 123 -7.66 -1.98 -0.83
N ILE A 124 -7.82 -3.26 -1.14
CA ILE A 124 -8.71 -4.20 -0.46
C ILE A 124 -8.61 -4.16 1.08
N TRP A 125 -7.40 -4.03 1.63
CA TRP A 125 -7.19 -4.00 3.08
C TRP A 125 -6.59 -2.70 3.60
N VAL A 126 -6.11 -1.82 2.71
CA VAL A 126 -5.57 -0.51 3.12
C VAL A 126 -6.66 0.55 3.16
N LEU A 127 -7.62 0.49 2.22
CA LEU A 127 -8.69 1.48 2.13
C LEU A 127 -9.53 1.60 3.42
N PRO A 128 -9.94 0.52 4.10
CA PRO A 128 -10.68 0.63 5.35
C PRO A 128 -9.92 1.40 6.44
N PHE A 129 -8.60 1.19 6.53
CA PHE A 129 -7.74 1.95 7.45
C PHE A 129 -7.67 3.43 7.06
N ALA A 130 -7.40 3.71 5.79
CA ALA A 130 -7.32 5.08 5.29
C ALA A 130 -8.64 5.85 5.55
N GLN A 131 -9.79 5.22 5.31
CA GLN A 131 -11.10 5.79 5.58
C GLN A 131 -11.33 6.06 7.08
N THR A 132 -10.97 5.12 7.95
CA THR A 132 -11.12 5.28 9.41
C THR A 132 -10.28 6.45 9.94
N GLU A 133 -9.05 6.59 9.44
CA GLU A 133 -8.15 7.68 9.84
C GLU A 133 -8.44 8.99 9.08
N GLY A 134 -9.31 8.94 8.04
CA GLY A 134 -9.61 10.07 7.16
C GLY A 134 -8.41 10.51 6.34
N TYR A 135 -7.63 9.55 5.83
CA TYR A 135 -6.52 9.75 4.91
C TYR A 135 -6.95 9.44 3.49
N ALA A 136 -6.35 10.11 2.50
CA ALA A 136 -6.47 9.71 1.12
C ALA A 136 -5.57 8.50 0.81
N LEU A 137 -5.87 7.78 -0.28
CA LEU A 137 -5.16 6.57 -0.65
C LEU A 137 -4.81 6.53 -2.13
N ILE A 138 -3.53 6.35 -2.42
CA ILE A 138 -2.98 5.96 -3.72
C ILE A 138 -2.37 4.56 -3.55
N SER A 139 -2.95 3.55 -4.20
CA SER A 139 -2.57 2.15 -3.99
C SER A 139 -2.62 1.33 -5.26
N THR A 140 -2.04 0.15 -5.22
CA THR A 140 -2.26 -0.86 -6.25
C THR A 140 -3.71 -1.34 -6.22
N ARG A 141 -4.31 -1.60 -7.39
CA ARG A 141 -5.68 -2.12 -7.51
C ARG A 141 -5.70 -3.50 -8.13
N LEU A 142 -6.58 -4.36 -7.62
CA LEU A 142 -6.84 -5.68 -8.18
C LEU A 142 -7.81 -5.58 -9.36
N GLN A 143 -7.60 -6.41 -10.38
CA GLN A 143 -8.49 -6.49 -11.54
C GLN A 143 -9.62 -7.50 -11.28
N PHE A 144 -10.86 -7.04 -11.45
CA PHE A 144 -12.04 -7.89 -11.35
C PHE A 144 -12.74 -7.99 -12.72
N HIS A 145 -13.23 -9.18 -13.04
CA HIS A 145 -14.09 -9.44 -14.17
C HIS A 145 -15.34 -10.19 -13.66
N GLU A 146 -16.51 -9.72 -14.00
CA GLU A 146 -17.79 -10.24 -13.46
C GLU A 146 -17.80 -10.38 -11.94
N GLY A 147 -17.19 -9.40 -11.24
CA GLY A 147 -17.09 -9.37 -9.78
C GLY A 147 -16.14 -10.40 -9.16
N ARG A 148 -15.29 -11.07 -9.98
CA ARG A 148 -14.28 -12.04 -9.51
C ARG A 148 -12.88 -11.57 -9.84
N PHE A 149 -11.96 -11.77 -8.90
CA PHE A 149 -10.54 -11.44 -9.08
C PHE A 149 -9.92 -12.29 -10.20
N THR A 150 -9.34 -11.64 -11.20
CA THR A 150 -8.74 -12.30 -12.37
C THR A 150 -7.37 -12.91 -12.09
N GLY A 151 -6.71 -12.54 -11.00
CA GLY A 151 -5.31 -12.84 -10.70
C GLY A 151 -4.35 -11.76 -11.21
N ARG A 152 -4.85 -10.67 -11.79
CA ARG A 152 -4.07 -9.57 -12.36
C ARG A 152 -4.27 -8.27 -11.57
N LEU A 153 -3.33 -7.36 -11.71
CA LEU A 153 -3.49 -5.99 -11.24
C LEU A 153 -4.27 -5.16 -12.28
N ALA A 154 -5.14 -4.29 -11.82
CA ALA A 154 -5.84 -3.31 -12.65
C ALA A 154 -5.00 -2.06 -12.91
N THR A 155 -3.98 -1.85 -12.09
CA THR A 155 -3.05 -0.73 -12.21
C THR A 155 -1.63 -1.27 -12.04
N PRO A 156 -0.58 -0.63 -12.59
CA PRO A 156 0.80 -1.00 -12.30
C PRO A 156 1.06 -1.06 -10.79
N ASN A 157 2.02 -1.84 -10.36
CA ASN A 157 2.38 -1.94 -8.93
C ASN A 157 2.90 -0.60 -8.40
N CYS A 158 2.21 0.01 -7.44
CA CYS A 158 2.50 1.34 -6.89
C CYS A 158 3.79 1.35 -6.04
N LYS A 159 4.95 1.19 -6.69
CA LYS A 159 6.27 1.10 -6.08
C LYS A 159 7.31 1.85 -6.91
N GLY A 160 8.31 2.43 -6.26
CA GLY A 160 9.38 3.16 -6.96
C GLY A 160 8.83 4.34 -7.75
N GLN A 161 9.26 4.49 -8.99
CA GLN A 161 8.82 5.58 -9.88
C GLN A 161 7.31 5.67 -10.03
N GLU A 162 6.59 4.53 -9.97
CA GLU A 162 5.13 4.52 -10.07
C GLU A 162 4.44 5.26 -8.91
N LYS A 163 5.04 5.30 -7.71
CA LYS A 163 4.55 6.13 -6.61
C LYS A 163 4.57 7.61 -7.00
N ALA A 164 5.71 8.10 -7.49
CA ALA A 164 5.85 9.49 -7.92
C ALA A 164 4.91 9.83 -9.08
N ASN A 165 4.86 8.99 -10.12
CA ASN A 165 3.99 9.19 -11.27
C ASN A 165 2.52 9.37 -10.86
N ARG A 166 2.03 8.56 -9.92
CA ARG A 166 0.63 8.63 -9.46
C ARG A 166 0.37 9.82 -8.56
N ILE A 167 1.34 10.21 -7.75
CA ILE A 167 1.25 11.43 -6.94
C ILE A 167 1.09 12.62 -7.89
N GLU A 168 2.01 12.78 -8.83
CA GLU A 168 2.00 13.91 -9.79
C GLU A 168 0.76 13.92 -10.69
N ALA A 169 0.23 12.74 -11.06
CA ALA A 169 -1.00 12.64 -11.85
C ALA A 169 -2.28 12.95 -11.05
N SER A 170 -2.24 12.84 -9.72
CA SER A 170 -3.45 12.93 -8.88
C SER A 170 -3.49 14.19 -8.01
N ILE A 171 -2.36 14.88 -7.84
CA ILE A 171 -2.19 15.95 -6.86
C ILE A 171 -1.41 17.09 -7.51
N LEU A 172 -1.94 18.30 -7.41
CA LEU A 172 -1.21 19.52 -7.74
C LEU A 172 -0.29 19.86 -6.57
N LEU A 173 0.97 19.42 -6.66
CA LEU A 173 1.94 19.57 -5.56
C LEU A 173 2.23 21.05 -5.24
N GLU A 174 2.14 21.92 -6.24
CA GLU A 174 2.30 23.37 -6.10
C GLU A 174 1.22 24.05 -5.25
N GLU A 175 0.11 23.37 -4.96
CA GLU A 175 -0.91 23.88 -4.01
C GLU A 175 -0.50 23.74 -2.55
N PHE A 176 0.60 23.05 -2.26
CA PHE A 176 1.10 22.82 -0.92
C PHE A 176 2.39 23.60 -0.66
N ASP A 177 2.43 24.32 0.47
CA ASP A 177 3.61 25.09 0.88
C ASP A 177 4.74 24.20 1.41
N TYR A 178 4.40 23.01 1.93
CA TYR A 178 5.37 22.08 2.48
C TYR A 178 4.92 20.62 2.35
N ILE A 179 5.83 19.76 1.90
CA ILE A 179 5.58 18.34 1.67
C ILE A 179 6.49 17.53 2.58
N ILE A 180 5.90 16.64 3.38
CA ILE A 180 6.60 15.67 4.23
C ILE A 180 6.44 14.28 3.61
N GLY A 181 7.55 13.59 3.33
CA GLY A 181 7.57 12.21 2.88
C GLY A 181 7.97 11.28 4.01
N ILE A 182 7.23 10.18 4.23
CA ILE A 182 7.56 9.15 5.24
C ILE A 182 7.61 7.79 4.54
N GLY A 183 8.75 7.10 4.65
CA GLY A 183 8.97 5.80 4.03
C GLY A 183 10.04 4.99 4.73
N ASN A 184 10.26 3.74 4.30
CA ASN A 184 11.21 2.83 4.95
C ASN A 184 12.13 2.09 3.97
N SER A 185 11.91 2.20 2.68
CA SER A 185 12.55 1.33 1.71
C SER A 185 13.01 2.06 0.45
N SER A 186 13.82 1.38 -0.37
CA SER A 186 14.21 1.87 -1.69
C SER A 186 13.01 2.05 -2.64
N GLY A 187 11.88 1.39 -2.37
CA GLY A 187 10.64 1.55 -3.13
C GLY A 187 9.92 2.87 -2.88
N ASP A 188 10.40 3.69 -1.93
CA ASP A 188 9.82 4.98 -1.56
C ASP A 188 10.67 6.16 -2.04
N ARG A 189 11.85 5.87 -2.60
CA ARG A 189 12.88 6.86 -2.94
C ARG A 189 12.34 7.99 -3.81
N GLU A 190 11.61 7.65 -4.85
CA GLU A 190 11.07 8.61 -5.81
C GLU A 190 9.95 9.45 -5.18
N MET A 191 9.10 8.85 -4.35
CA MET A 191 8.10 9.57 -3.55
C MET A 191 8.78 10.52 -2.55
N LEU A 192 9.82 10.07 -1.86
CA LEU A 192 10.56 10.88 -0.88
C LEU A 192 11.29 12.03 -1.54
N ALA A 193 11.69 11.89 -2.81
CA ALA A 193 12.35 12.95 -3.58
C ALA A 193 11.40 14.12 -3.94
N LEU A 194 10.08 13.92 -3.87
CA LEU A 194 9.09 14.98 -4.05
C LEU A 194 8.89 15.82 -2.78
N ALA A 195 9.41 15.38 -1.64
CA ALA A 195 9.18 16.02 -0.35
C ALA A 195 10.25 17.09 -0.03
N ASN A 196 9.83 18.11 0.71
CA ASN A 196 10.74 19.08 1.31
C ASN A 196 11.47 18.48 2.53
N GLU A 197 10.81 17.55 3.23
CA GLU A 197 11.35 16.78 4.36
C GLU A 197 11.08 15.30 4.14
N ALA A 198 12.14 14.47 4.11
CA ALA A 198 12.05 13.03 4.01
C ALA A 198 12.39 12.38 5.35
N ILE A 199 11.49 11.52 5.85
CA ILE A 199 11.62 10.80 7.11
C ILE A 199 11.71 9.31 6.81
N LEU A 200 12.82 8.69 7.20
CA LEU A 200 13.02 7.25 7.12
C LEU A 200 12.73 6.62 8.49
N VAL A 201 11.97 5.51 8.50
CA VAL A 201 11.53 4.81 9.71
C VAL A 201 11.90 3.32 9.70
#